data_80f9b5c2f9a5a535772610fc0f4417f8
#
_entry.id   80f9b5c2f9a5a535772610fc0f4417f8
#
_cell.length_a   1.000
_cell.length_b   1.000
_cell.length_c   1.000
_cell.angle_alpha   90.00
_cell.angle_beta   90.00
_cell.angle_gamma   90.00
#
_symmetry.space_group_name_H-M   'P 1'
#
loop_
_entity.id
_entity.type
_entity.pdbx_description
1 polymer ?
#
loop_
_entity_poly.entity_id
_entity_poly.type
_entity_poly.pdbx_seq_one_letter_code
_entity_poly.pdbx_strand_id
1 'polypeptide(L)'
;MQKRKLGPCVTFFPEPTTLVSTVGSGGDFDVMTASWVSIVSKTPPTLAVSLNRGRLTYEQIRDTGCFVVNMVPAKLVVEADYCGLRSGRDRDKFEVAGLTPVKASRVAAPLIAECPLNVECRLLREVELGEYVLVLGEILEIHAVEAAFGENGSIDAGAFDPLVYLGGIREYWSLGDQAGIAYRDGKRFFAEEPGT
;
A
#
# COMPACT_ATOMS: atom_id res chain seq x y z
N MET A 1 12.06 -32.15 -6.13
CA MET A 1 12.38 -31.05 -5.21
C MET A 1 11.83 -31.37 -3.82
N GLN A 2 12.67 -31.33 -2.77
CA GLN A 2 12.25 -31.60 -1.40
C GLN A 2 11.74 -30.30 -0.76
N LYS A 3 10.54 -30.31 -0.17
CA LYS A 3 9.95 -29.16 0.52
C LYS A 3 9.97 -29.36 2.03
N ARG A 4 10.29 -28.29 2.78
CA ARG A 4 10.18 -28.25 4.24
C ARG A 4 8.79 -27.71 4.62
N LYS A 5 8.13 -28.34 5.60
CA LYS A 5 6.87 -27.84 6.18
C LYS A 5 7.19 -26.76 7.22
N LEU A 6 6.51 -25.61 7.15
CA LEU A 6 6.67 -24.48 8.08
C LEU A 6 5.56 -24.42 9.13
N GLY A 7 4.47 -25.17 8.95
CA GLY A 7 3.27 -25.04 9.77
C GLY A 7 2.45 -23.77 9.42
N PRO A 8 1.38 -23.47 10.20
CA PRO A 8 0.61 -22.25 10.01
C PRO A 8 1.44 -21.03 10.46
N CYS A 9 1.75 -20.12 9.53
CA CYS A 9 2.51 -18.91 9.77
C CYS A 9 2.11 -17.83 8.75
N VAL A 10 2.56 -16.61 8.98
CA VAL A 10 2.28 -15.45 8.11
C VAL A 10 3.41 -15.17 7.11
N THR A 11 4.23 -16.18 6.81
CA THR A 11 5.30 -16.06 5.81
C THR A 11 4.71 -16.06 4.41
N PHE A 12 4.43 -14.90 3.89
CA PHE A 12 3.93 -14.68 2.53
C PHE A 12 4.61 -13.45 1.96
N PHE A 13 5.15 -13.53 0.76
CA PHE A 13 5.83 -12.42 0.09
C PHE A 13 5.93 -12.65 -1.43
N PRO A 14 6.15 -11.62 -2.24
CA PRO A 14 6.39 -10.23 -1.86
C PRO A 14 5.10 -9.51 -1.45
N GLU A 15 5.23 -8.54 -0.53
CA GLU A 15 4.16 -7.65 -0.12
C GLU A 15 4.53 -6.21 -0.51
N PRO A 16 3.57 -5.34 -0.89
CA PRO A 16 3.87 -3.94 -1.12
C PRO A 16 4.25 -3.27 0.20
N THR A 17 5.11 -2.26 0.15
CA THR A 17 5.29 -1.34 1.27
C THR A 17 4.51 -0.07 1.00
N THR A 18 3.60 0.26 1.90
CA THR A 18 2.76 1.47 1.80
C THR A 18 2.80 2.28 3.08
N LEU A 19 2.57 3.58 2.95
CA LEU A 19 2.27 4.49 4.06
C LEU A 19 0.78 4.81 4.02
N VAL A 20 0.06 4.45 5.08
CA VAL A 20 -1.36 4.80 5.24
C VAL A 20 -1.44 6.07 6.05
N SER A 21 -1.88 7.17 5.43
CA SER A 21 -2.08 8.47 6.06
C SER A 21 -3.55 8.70 6.40
N THR A 22 -3.78 9.33 7.53
CA THR A 22 -5.10 9.57 8.11
C THR A 22 -5.17 10.95 8.75
N VAL A 23 -6.38 11.36 9.11
CA VAL A 23 -6.65 12.59 9.85
C VAL A 23 -7.55 12.27 11.03
N GLY A 24 -7.23 12.81 12.19
CA GLY A 24 -8.09 12.73 13.37
C GLY A 24 -9.23 13.76 13.31
N SER A 25 -10.24 13.59 14.16
CA SER A 25 -11.36 14.53 14.29
C SER A 25 -10.92 15.95 14.72
N GLY A 26 -9.76 16.08 15.35
CA GLY A 26 -9.12 17.33 15.71
C GLY A 26 -8.33 18.00 14.57
N GLY A 27 -8.16 17.32 13.42
CA GLY A 27 -7.37 17.79 12.28
C GLY A 27 -5.90 17.39 12.32
N ASP A 28 -5.48 16.62 13.31
CA ASP A 28 -4.14 16.05 13.43
C ASP A 28 -3.94 14.91 12.43
N PHE A 29 -2.78 14.85 11.81
CA PHE A 29 -2.44 13.79 10.86
C PHE A 29 -1.69 12.65 11.54
N ASP A 30 -1.92 11.42 11.07
CA ASP A 30 -1.10 10.26 11.38
C ASP A 30 -0.69 9.55 10.09
N VAL A 31 0.41 8.80 10.17
CA VAL A 31 0.90 7.94 9.10
C VAL A 31 1.45 6.65 9.70
N MET A 32 1.12 5.50 9.11
CA MET A 32 1.70 4.21 9.49
C MET A 32 2.11 3.40 8.28
N THR A 33 3.11 2.55 8.46
CA THR A 33 3.50 1.57 7.44
C THR A 33 2.58 0.36 7.47
N ALA A 34 2.09 -0.02 6.31
CA ALA A 34 1.29 -1.22 6.10
C ALA A 34 1.77 -1.97 4.87
N SER A 35 1.94 -3.30 5.01
CA SER A 35 2.29 -4.20 3.90
C SER A 35 1.15 -5.15 3.52
N TRP A 36 0.20 -5.38 4.43
CA TRP A 36 -0.98 -6.20 4.12
C TRP A 36 -2.04 -5.36 3.42
N VAL A 37 -1.76 -5.03 2.17
CA VAL A 37 -2.56 -4.13 1.31
C VAL A 37 -2.75 -4.79 -0.05
N SER A 38 -3.98 -4.78 -0.56
CA SER A 38 -4.29 -5.34 -1.88
C SER A 38 -5.55 -4.74 -2.48
N ILE A 39 -5.63 -4.73 -3.83
CA ILE A 39 -6.88 -4.51 -4.55
C ILE A 39 -7.76 -5.75 -4.41
N VAL A 40 -9.01 -5.59 -4.01
CA VAL A 40 -9.94 -6.72 -3.74
C VAL A 40 -11.20 -6.69 -4.59
N SER A 41 -11.51 -5.58 -5.26
CA SER A 41 -12.63 -5.47 -6.20
C SER A 41 -12.33 -4.45 -7.29
N LYS A 42 -12.87 -4.72 -8.49
CA LYS A 42 -12.81 -3.82 -9.63
C LYS A 42 -14.07 -2.93 -9.71
N THR A 43 -15.20 -3.41 -9.22
CA THR A 43 -16.49 -2.69 -9.31
C THR A 43 -17.30 -2.92 -8.03
N PRO A 44 -17.43 -1.92 -7.15
CA PRO A 44 -16.65 -0.68 -7.15
C PRO A 44 -15.15 -0.94 -6.94
N PRO A 45 -14.25 -0.05 -7.40
CA PRO A 45 -12.82 -0.20 -7.18
C PRO A 45 -12.55 -0.13 -5.68
N THR A 46 -12.01 -1.23 -5.11
CA THR A 46 -11.88 -1.39 -3.66
C THR A 46 -10.50 -1.91 -3.32
N LEU A 47 -9.89 -1.30 -2.32
CA LEU A 47 -8.63 -1.67 -1.71
C LEU A 47 -8.86 -2.16 -0.29
N ALA A 48 -8.15 -3.20 0.12
CA ALA A 48 -8.15 -3.70 1.49
C ALA A 48 -6.83 -3.40 2.18
N VAL A 49 -6.91 -3.00 3.45
CA VAL A 49 -5.76 -2.84 4.35
C VAL A 49 -6.04 -3.62 5.63
N SER A 50 -5.16 -4.53 6.03
CA SER A 50 -5.26 -5.22 7.32
C SER A 50 -4.46 -4.47 8.38
N LEU A 51 -5.14 -4.01 9.42
CA LEU A 51 -4.58 -3.18 10.50
C LEU A 51 -4.81 -3.84 11.86
N ASN A 52 -3.84 -3.71 12.78
CA ASN A 52 -4.09 -4.01 14.19
C ASN A 52 -4.99 -2.92 14.79
N ARG A 53 -6.01 -3.34 15.57
CA ARG A 53 -7.02 -2.44 16.19
C ARG A 53 -6.43 -1.41 17.14
N GLY A 54 -5.26 -1.65 17.71
CA GLY A 54 -4.58 -0.72 18.61
C GLY A 54 -3.89 0.46 17.91
N ARG A 55 -3.84 0.50 16.60
CA ARG A 55 -3.18 1.58 15.85
C ARG A 55 -4.03 2.85 15.85
N LEU A 56 -3.39 4.00 16.05
CA LEU A 56 -4.01 5.33 15.94
C LEU A 56 -4.65 5.51 14.55
N THR A 57 -3.97 5.09 13.50
CA THR A 57 -4.46 5.10 12.12
C THR A 57 -5.83 4.43 11.98
N TYR A 58 -6.05 3.27 12.63
CA TYR A 58 -7.35 2.60 12.59
C TYR A 58 -8.44 3.40 13.28
N GLU A 59 -8.14 3.97 14.45
CA GLU A 59 -9.06 4.84 15.20
C GLU A 59 -9.49 6.04 14.34
N GLN A 60 -8.51 6.73 13.72
CA GLN A 60 -8.77 7.88 12.86
C GLN A 60 -9.58 7.49 11.60
N ILE A 61 -9.33 6.32 10.99
CA ILE A 61 -10.15 5.82 9.86
C ILE A 61 -11.61 5.65 10.28
N ARG A 62 -11.87 5.07 11.43
CA ARG A 62 -13.25 4.90 11.95
C ARG A 62 -13.94 6.22 12.22
N ASP A 63 -13.20 7.17 12.79
CA ASP A 63 -13.76 8.47 13.21
C ASP A 63 -14.07 9.35 12.00
N THR A 64 -13.24 9.33 10.96
CA THR A 64 -13.35 10.23 9.82
C THR A 64 -13.86 9.57 8.54
N GLY A 65 -13.88 8.24 8.50
CA GLY A 65 -14.37 7.48 7.35
C GLY A 65 -13.47 7.54 6.11
N CYS A 66 -12.21 7.96 6.25
CA CYS A 66 -11.31 8.09 5.10
C CYS A 66 -9.84 7.86 5.44
N PHE A 67 -9.05 7.55 4.40
CA PHE A 67 -7.60 7.38 4.49
C PHE A 67 -6.98 7.49 3.09
N VAL A 68 -5.66 7.62 3.04
CA VAL A 68 -4.90 7.56 1.78
C VAL A 68 -3.84 6.47 1.90
N VAL A 69 -3.71 5.65 0.85
CA VAL A 69 -2.63 4.67 0.72
C VAL A 69 -1.58 5.23 -0.23
N ASN A 70 -0.38 5.45 0.28
CA ASN A 70 0.74 6.03 -0.46
C ASN A 70 1.76 4.94 -0.76
N MET A 71 2.10 4.73 -2.03
CA MET A 71 3.11 3.75 -2.45
C MET A 71 4.51 4.29 -2.15
N VAL A 72 5.28 3.53 -1.40
CA VAL A 72 6.61 3.94 -0.95
C VAL A 72 7.65 3.60 -2.01
N PRO A 73 8.45 4.58 -2.49
CA PRO A 73 9.62 4.29 -3.32
C PRO A 73 10.79 3.79 -2.44
N ALA A 74 11.70 2.99 -3.00
CA ALA A 74 12.80 2.37 -2.25
C ALA A 74 13.69 3.38 -1.50
N LYS A 75 13.84 4.59 -2.01
CA LYS A 75 14.59 5.69 -1.37
C LYS A 75 14.03 6.13 -0.01
N LEU A 76 12.75 5.82 0.29
CA LEU A 76 12.09 6.15 1.57
C LEU A 76 12.03 4.96 2.54
N VAL A 77 12.89 3.97 2.40
CA VAL A 77 12.89 2.76 3.25
C VAL A 77 13.03 3.08 4.74
N VAL A 78 13.86 4.07 5.10
CA VAL A 78 14.10 4.45 6.50
C VAL A 78 12.88 5.11 7.12
N GLU A 79 12.24 6.02 6.40
CA GLU A 79 11.03 6.73 6.79
C GLU A 79 9.85 5.75 6.94
N ALA A 80 9.73 4.83 5.99
CA ALA A 80 8.72 3.78 6.04
C ALA A 80 8.91 2.86 7.25
N ASP A 81 10.12 2.37 7.49
CA ASP A 81 10.40 1.52 8.66
C ASP A 81 10.10 2.27 9.97
N TYR A 82 10.53 3.52 10.09
CA TYR A 82 10.24 4.37 11.25
C TYR A 82 8.73 4.50 11.51
N CYS A 83 7.93 4.80 10.48
CA CYS A 83 6.47 4.93 10.59
C CYS A 83 5.78 3.62 11.02
N GLY A 84 6.40 2.47 10.78
CA GLY A 84 5.94 1.16 11.26
C GLY A 84 6.26 0.89 12.74
N LEU A 85 7.40 1.43 13.22
CA LEU A 85 7.93 1.19 14.56
C LEU A 85 7.32 2.09 15.64
N ARG A 86 6.85 3.29 15.29
CA ARG A 86 6.39 4.30 16.26
C ARG A 86 4.88 4.55 16.19
N SER A 87 4.32 4.93 17.34
CA SER A 87 2.93 5.37 17.42
C SER A 87 2.83 6.88 17.18
N GLY A 88 1.80 7.30 16.42
CA GLY A 88 1.47 8.72 16.26
C GLY A 88 0.95 9.38 17.54
N ARG A 89 0.60 8.58 18.57
CA ARG A 89 0.27 9.10 19.90
C ARG A 89 1.46 9.66 20.65
N ASP A 90 2.67 9.21 20.31
CA ASP A 90 3.91 9.57 21.02
C ASP A 90 4.66 10.70 20.31
N ARG A 91 4.57 10.74 18.99
CA ARG A 91 5.33 11.68 18.13
C ARG A 91 4.57 12.00 16.86
N ASP A 92 4.73 13.22 16.38
CA ASP A 92 4.38 13.59 15.00
C ASP A 92 5.36 12.89 14.04
N LYS A 93 4.84 11.86 13.35
CA LYS A 93 5.65 11.04 12.45
C LYS A 93 5.92 11.75 11.12
N PHE A 94 5.05 12.67 10.68
CA PHE A 94 5.31 13.49 9.51
C PHE A 94 6.52 14.38 9.72
N GLU A 95 6.55 15.08 10.88
CA GLU A 95 7.68 15.96 11.25
C GLU A 95 8.99 15.17 11.37
N VAL A 96 8.99 14.07 12.16
CA VAL A 96 10.21 13.31 12.45
C VAL A 96 10.76 12.61 11.22
N ALA A 97 9.89 12.05 10.36
CA ALA A 97 10.31 11.39 9.12
C ALA A 97 10.55 12.36 7.95
N GLY A 98 10.30 13.66 8.14
CA GLY A 98 10.44 14.66 7.07
C GLY A 98 9.49 14.45 5.90
N LEU A 99 8.31 13.87 6.15
CA LEU A 99 7.28 13.65 5.15
C LEU A 99 6.38 14.88 5.02
N THR A 100 6.04 15.26 3.80
CA THR A 100 5.25 16.45 3.52
C THR A 100 3.78 16.08 3.27
N PRO A 101 2.84 16.43 4.19
CA PRO A 101 1.43 16.23 3.94
C PRO A 101 0.90 17.22 2.90
N VAL A 102 0.23 16.71 1.87
CA VAL A 102 -0.39 17.50 0.81
C VAL A 102 -1.90 17.27 0.82
N LYS A 103 -2.65 18.34 0.58
CA LYS A 103 -4.12 18.26 0.54
C LYS A 103 -4.58 17.31 -0.54
N ALA A 104 -5.39 16.34 -0.17
CA ALA A 104 -6.08 15.42 -1.07
C ALA A 104 -7.26 16.12 -1.79
N SER A 105 -7.79 15.50 -2.83
CA SER A 105 -8.86 16.07 -3.65
C SER A 105 -10.26 15.60 -3.22
N ARG A 106 -10.37 14.40 -2.68
CA ARG A 106 -11.66 13.73 -2.37
C ARG A 106 -11.86 13.43 -0.91
N VAL A 107 -10.79 13.36 -0.11
CA VAL A 107 -10.84 13.00 1.31
C VAL A 107 -10.09 14.02 2.17
N ALA A 108 -10.30 14.00 3.48
CA ALA A 108 -9.62 14.89 4.42
C ALA A 108 -8.21 14.40 4.80
N ALA A 109 -7.95 13.09 4.70
CA ALA A 109 -6.64 12.52 4.96
C ALA A 109 -5.62 13.01 3.91
N PRO A 110 -4.36 13.33 4.30
CA PRO A 110 -3.38 13.93 3.39
C PRO A 110 -2.73 12.90 2.46
N LEU A 111 -2.36 13.34 1.24
CA LEU A 111 -1.35 12.67 0.43
C LEU A 111 0.02 12.87 1.07
N ILE A 112 1.01 12.06 0.67
CA ILE A 112 2.42 12.23 1.01
C ILE A 112 3.16 12.64 -0.28
N ALA A 113 3.74 13.84 -0.29
CA ALA A 113 4.36 14.41 -1.49
C ALA A 113 5.51 13.56 -2.05
N GLU A 114 6.29 12.92 -1.18
CA GLU A 114 7.46 12.11 -1.53
C GLU A 114 7.08 10.75 -2.12
N CYS A 115 5.81 10.34 -1.99
CA CYS A 115 5.29 9.09 -2.57
C CYS A 115 4.76 9.32 -3.98
N PRO A 116 5.26 8.59 -4.99
CA PRO A 116 4.93 8.86 -6.39
C PRO A 116 3.52 8.47 -6.79
N LEU A 117 2.83 7.66 -5.97
CA LEU A 117 1.44 7.24 -6.20
C LEU A 117 0.68 7.25 -4.88
N ASN A 118 -0.48 7.91 -4.87
CA ASN A 118 -1.34 8.07 -3.71
C ASN A 118 -2.78 7.68 -4.09
N VAL A 119 -3.42 6.88 -3.24
CA VAL A 119 -4.76 6.32 -3.46
C VAL A 119 -5.70 6.84 -2.37
N GLU A 120 -6.62 7.74 -2.72
CA GLU A 120 -7.62 8.28 -1.81
C GLU A 120 -8.76 7.27 -1.62
N CYS A 121 -9.05 6.95 -0.37
CA CYS A 121 -10.03 5.94 -0.02
C CYS A 121 -11.08 6.44 0.96
N ARG A 122 -12.34 6.07 0.71
CA ARG A 122 -13.43 6.18 1.68
C ARG A 122 -13.66 4.82 2.32
N LEU A 123 -13.79 4.78 3.65
CA LEU A 123 -14.16 3.57 4.37
C LEU A 123 -15.50 3.03 3.85
N LEU A 124 -15.49 1.82 3.33
CA LEU A 124 -16.67 1.14 2.83
C LEU A 124 -17.19 0.12 3.85
N ARG A 125 -16.30 -0.67 4.42
CA ARG A 125 -16.65 -1.75 5.33
C ARG A 125 -15.44 -2.20 6.15
N GLU A 126 -15.70 -2.78 7.31
CA GLU A 126 -14.72 -3.43 8.18
C GLU A 126 -15.07 -4.90 8.38
N VAL A 127 -14.06 -5.77 8.47
CA VAL A 127 -14.20 -7.18 8.82
C VAL A 127 -13.23 -7.50 9.95
N GLU A 128 -13.78 -7.91 11.08
CA GLU A 128 -13.01 -8.23 12.27
C GLU A 128 -12.31 -9.60 12.15
N LEU A 129 -11.01 -9.64 12.43
CA LEU A 129 -10.15 -10.83 12.37
C LEU A 129 -9.26 -10.91 13.63
N GLY A 130 -9.87 -11.25 14.77
CA GLY A 130 -9.17 -11.28 16.07
C GLY A 130 -8.68 -9.90 16.50
N GLU A 131 -7.38 -9.74 16.69
CA GLU A 131 -6.74 -8.45 17.01
C GLU A 131 -6.53 -7.54 15.79
N TYR A 132 -6.76 -8.06 14.59
CA TYR A 132 -6.72 -7.32 13.34
C TYR A 132 -8.12 -7.00 12.83
N VAL A 133 -8.17 -6.01 11.97
CA VAL A 133 -9.34 -5.64 11.20
C VAL A 133 -8.95 -5.45 9.75
N LEU A 134 -9.74 -6.04 8.85
CA LEU A 134 -9.61 -5.77 7.42
C LEU A 134 -10.49 -4.57 7.08
N VAL A 135 -9.86 -3.46 6.79
CA VAL A 135 -10.51 -2.21 6.35
C VAL A 135 -10.65 -2.27 4.84
N LEU A 136 -11.88 -2.19 4.35
CA LEU A 136 -12.19 -2.09 2.92
C LEU A 136 -12.46 -0.63 2.57
N GLY A 137 -11.63 -0.05 1.70
CA GLY A 137 -11.76 1.32 1.21
C GLY A 137 -12.17 1.37 -0.24
N GLU A 138 -13.25 2.10 -0.55
CA GLU A 138 -13.58 2.46 -1.92
C GLU A 138 -12.55 3.47 -2.43
N ILE A 139 -11.93 3.18 -3.56
CA ILE A 139 -10.98 4.08 -4.21
C ILE A 139 -11.76 5.21 -4.88
N LEU A 140 -11.52 6.44 -4.46
CA LEU A 140 -12.19 7.64 -4.99
C LEU A 140 -11.35 8.38 -6.01
N GLU A 141 -10.02 8.35 -5.86
CA GLU A 141 -9.06 9.01 -6.76
C GLU A 141 -7.69 8.37 -6.60
N ILE A 142 -6.90 8.40 -7.68
CA ILE A 142 -5.50 8.00 -7.67
C ILE A 142 -4.66 9.13 -8.26
N HIS A 143 -3.67 9.59 -7.51
CA HIS A 143 -2.68 10.56 -7.96
C HIS A 143 -1.39 9.84 -8.29
N ALA A 144 -0.79 10.19 -9.41
CA ALA A 144 0.56 9.75 -9.78
C ALA A 144 1.37 10.95 -10.26
N VAL A 145 2.65 11.00 -9.87
CA VAL A 145 3.54 12.05 -10.35
C VAL A 145 3.81 11.88 -11.85
N GLU A 146 3.92 12.98 -12.60
CA GLU A 146 4.19 12.95 -14.05
C GLU A 146 5.42 12.10 -14.40
N ALA A 147 6.46 12.17 -13.57
CA ALA A 147 7.69 11.37 -13.74
C ALA A 147 7.50 9.84 -13.61
N ALA A 148 6.35 9.39 -13.13
CA ALA A 148 6.03 7.96 -13.06
C ALA A 148 5.46 7.40 -14.37
N PHE A 149 5.23 8.25 -15.39
CA PHE A 149 4.72 7.82 -16.68
C PHE A 149 5.84 7.72 -17.72
N GLY A 150 5.87 6.59 -18.43
CA GLY A 150 6.72 6.42 -19.60
C GLY A 150 6.19 7.15 -20.83
N GLU A 151 6.97 7.17 -21.91
CA GLU A 151 6.62 7.84 -23.19
C GLU A 151 5.28 7.36 -23.80
N ASN A 152 4.87 6.14 -23.48
CA ASN A 152 3.61 5.54 -23.95
C ASN A 152 2.39 5.90 -23.06
N GLY A 153 2.57 6.76 -22.04
CA GLY A 153 1.52 7.15 -21.08
C GLY A 153 1.16 6.07 -20.06
N SER A 154 1.90 4.97 -19.99
CA SER A 154 1.73 3.94 -18.95
C SER A 154 2.66 4.22 -17.77
N ILE A 155 2.26 3.75 -16.57
CA ILE A 155 3.14 3.82 -15.40
C ILE A 155 4.40 2.98 -15.66
N ASP A 156 5.54 3.58 -15.43
CA ASP A 156 6.85 2.93 -15.46
C ASP A 156 7.28 2.58 -14.03
N ALA A 157 7.22 1.30 -13.71
CA ALA A 157 7.61 0.81 -12.38
C ALA A 157 9.09 1.08 -12.08
N GLY A 158 9.96 1.13 -13.10
CA GLY A 158 11.38 1.49 -12.94
C GLY A 158 11.58 2.95 -12.55
N ALA A 159 10.71 3.84 -13.03
CA ALA A 159 10.82 5.27 -12.74
C ALA A 159 10.48 5.59 -11.27
N PHE A 160 9.66 4.76 -10.60
CA PHE A 160 9.32 5.03 -9.21
C PHE A 160 9.82 4.00 -8.18
N ASP A 161 10.45 2.91 -8.63
CA ASP A 161 11.15 1.92 -7.80
C ASP A 161 10.37 1.54 -6.51
N PRO A 162 9.22 0.85 -6.62
CA PRO A 162 8.37 0.58 -5.47
C PRO A 162 9.07 -0.34 -4.46
N LEU A 163 9.01 0.05 -3.19
CA LEU A 163 9.58 -0.72 -2.09
C LEU A 163 8.73 -1.98 -1.82
N VAL A 164 9.38 -3.13 -1.74
CA VAL A 164 8.78 -4.43 -1.47
C VAL A 164 9.19 -4.93 -0.09
N TYR A 165 8.26 -5.50 0.66
CA TYR A 165 8.52 -6.11 1.95
C TYR A 165 8.44 -7.64 1.89
N LEU A 166 9.42 -8.30 2.48
CA LEU A 166 9.46 -9.75 2.64
C LEU A 166 9.17 -10.11 4.10
N GLY A 167 7.88 -10.13 4.47
CA GLY A 167 7.42 -10.22 5.85
C GLY A 167 7.96 -11.39 6.64
N GLY A 168 8.13 -12.55 6.01
CA GLY A 168 8.66 -13.75 6.66
C GLY A 168 10.11 -13.65 7.13
N ILE A 169 10.91 -12.77 6.53
CA ILE A 169 12.33 -12.55 6.86
C ILE A 169 12.61 -11.11 7.32
N ARG A 170 11.60 -10.22 7.29
CA ARG A 170 11.67 -8.82 7.73
C ARG A 170 12.69 -7.99 6.96
N GLU A 171 12.68 -8.13 5.64
CA GLU A 171 13.59 -7.40 4.76
C GLU A 171 12.81 -6.53 3.77
N TYR A 172 13.40 -5.41 3.37
CA TYR A 172 12.91 -4.56 2.29
C TYR A 172 13.76 -4.77 1.04
N TRP A 173 13.11 -4.79 -0.11
CA TRP A 173 13.75 -5.02 -1.41
C TRP A 173 13.20 -4.04 -2.44
N SER A 174 14.03 -3.70 -3.43
CA SER A 174 13.58 -3.06 -4.69
C SER A 174 13.09 -4.13 -5.66
N LEU A 175 12.34 -3.73 -6.69
CA LEU A 175 12.03 -4.61 -7.80
C LEU A 175 13.31 -4.92 -8.59
N GLY A 176 13.40 -6.15 -9.08
CA GLY A 176 14.40 -6.55 -10.05
C GLY A 176 13.97 -6.25 -11.49
N ASP A 177 14.63 -6.88 -12.44
CA ASP A 177 14.31 -6.76 -13.86
C ASP A 177 12.91 -7.28 -14.19
N GLN A 178 12.29 -6.72 -15.23
CA GLN A 178 11.01 -7.18 -15.73
C GLN A 178 11.11 -8.64 -16.21
N ALA A 179 10.36 -9.54 -15.58
CA ALA A 179 10.38 -10.97 -15.88
C ALA A 179 9.51 -11.35 -17.09
N GLY A 180 8.50 -10.54 -17.44
CA GLY A 180 7.59 -10.84 -18.53
C GLY A 180 6.43 -9.84 -18.62
N ILE A 181 5.53 -10.07 -19.57
CA ILE A 181 4.35 -9.24 -19.81
C ILE A 181 3.07 -10.08 -19.59
N ALA A 182 2.25 -9.62 -18.65
CA ALA A 182 0.97 -10.26 -18.35
C ALA A 182 0.03 -10.27 -19.57
N TYR A 183 -0.80 -11.29 -19.69
CA TYR A 183 -1.76 -11.49 -20.78
C TYR A 183 -1.13 -11.65 -22.19
N ARG A 184 0.18 -11.60 -22.30
CA ARG A 184 0.94 -11.81 -23.53
C ARG A 184 1.73 -13.11 -23.52
N ASP A 185 2.62 -13.26 -22.54
CA ASP A 185 3.64 -14.31 -22.58
C ASP A 185 3.03 -15.72 -22.34
N GLY A 186 1.91 -15.82 -21.65
CA GLY A 186 1.15 -17.07 -21.50
C GLY A 186 0.46 -17.55 -22.78
N LYS A 187 0.27 -16.68 -23.78
CA LYS A 187 -0.41 -17.06 -25.04
C LYS A 187 0.34 -18.10 -25.85
N ARG A 188 1.64 -18.31 -25.59
CA ARG A 188 2.43 -19.39 -26.23
C ARG A 188 1.79 -20.78 -26.05
N PHE A 189 1.07 -21.03 -24.97
CA PHE A 189 0.39 -22.29 -24.75
C PHE A 189 -0.88 -22.47 -25.59
N PHE A 190 -1.49 -21.38 -26.11
CA PHE A 190 -2.67 -21.50 -26.96
C PHE A 190 -2.38 -22.12 -28.33
N ALA A 191 -1.12 -21.99 -28.83
CA ALA A 191 -0.68 -22.60 -30.07
C ALA A 191 -0.51 -24.13 -29.98
N GLU A 192 -0.51 -24.70 -28.77
CA GLU A 192 -0.35 -26.12 -28.48
C GLU A 192 -1.71 -26.82 -28.21
N GLU A 193 -2.83 -26.07 -28.16
CA GLU A 193 -4.14 -26.66 -28.03
C GLU A 193 -4.58 -27.24 -29.38
N PRO A 194 -4.84 -28.57 -29.48
CA PRO A 194 -5.31 -29.16 -30.74
C PRO A 194 -6.73 -28.67 -30.99
N GLY A 195 -6.87 -27.84 -32.01
CA GLY A 195 -8.09 -27.40 -32.72
C GLY A 195 -9.38 -27.34 -31.90
N THR A 196 -9.76 -26.11 -31.50
CA THR A 196 -11.16 -25.70 -31.39
C THR A 196 -11.56 -24.93 -32.62
#